data_0396ac1afa6e2c4cdd982db3e60d87bc
#
_entry.id   0396ac1afa6e2c4cdd982db3e60d87bc
#
_cell.length_a   1.000
_cell.length_b   1.000
_cell.length_c   1.000
_cell.angle_alpha   90.00
_cell.angle_beta   90.00
_cell.angle_gamma   90.00
#
_symmetry.space_group_name_H-M   'P 1'
#
loop_
_entity.id
_entity.type
_entity.pdbx_description
1 polymer ?
#
loop_
_entity_poly.entity_id
_entity_poly.type
_entity_poly.pdbx_seq_one_letter_code
_entity_poly.pdbx_strand_id
1 'polypeptide(L)'
;MNNVLDNILGRIEAAQKNNRRLLLVIDGKCGSGKTTLSERLGERYGCNVFHIDDFYLPIVMQTPEIMKEPGGNINYDRFIAEIMAPLTLNSAVVYRPFLCMEQKYAPGVSLKRTGVNVIEGTYSCHPVLREIYAKLTDWEVITLFMDIDDRNQRDRVRGRVGELRFKLFEDKWIPREREYFSAYSVREYCDYSISGMDDSILFLREDGNEA
;
A
#
# COMPACT_ATOMS: atom_id res chain seq x y z
N MET A 1 -22.19 -14.81 3.61
CA MET A 1 -20.82 -14.85 4.14
C MET A 1 -20.34 -13.42 4.17
N ASN A 2 -20.16 -12.83 5.35
CA ASN A 2 -19.54 -11.48 5.40
C ASN A 2 -18.07 -11.64 5.01
N ASN A 3 -17.77 -11.39 3.76
CA ASN A 3 -16.41 -11.35 3.29
C ASN A 3 -15.72 -10.14 3.95
N VAL A 4 -14.45 -10.28 4.33
CA VAL A 4 -13.62 -9.18 4.86
C VAL A 4 -13.70 -7.96 3.94
N LEU A 5 -13.67 -8.20 2.64
CA LEU A 5 -13.75 -7.14 1.64
C LEU A 5 -15.09 -6.40 1.72
N ASP A 6 -16.24 -7.11 1.82
CA ASP A 6 -17.56 -6.48 1.96
C ASP A 6 -17.63 -5.59 3.22
N ASN A 7 -17.00 -6.01 4.32
CA ASN A 7 -16.91 -5.20 5.52
C ASN A 7 -16.14 -3.90 5.27
N ILE A 8 -14.96 -3.98 4.63
CA ILE A 8 -14.14 -2.81 4.29
C ILE A 8 -14.90 -1.86 3.35
N LEU A 9 -15.57 -2.40 2.32
CA LEU A 9 -16.36 -1.61 1.38
C LEU A 9 -17.50 -0.88 2.09
N GLY A 10 -18.26 -1.57 2.94
CA GLY A 10 -19.32 -0.96 3.74
C GLY A 10 -18.82 0.17 4.65
N ARG A 11 -17.61 0.05 5.22
CA ARG A 11 -16.97 1.11 6.01
C ARG A 11 -16.57 2.31 5.15
N ILE A 12 -16.04 2.08 3.95
CA ILE A 12 -15.73 3.14 2.98
C ILE A 12 -17.00 3.90 2.60
N GLU A 13 -18.08 3.20 2.25
CA GLU A 13 -19.37 3.80 1.90
C GLU A 13 -19.98 4.59 3.06
N ALA A 14 -19.92 4.04 4.28
CA ALA A 14 -20.36 4.72 5.48
C ALA A 14 -19.54 5.99 5.78
N ALA A 15 -18.22 5.95 5.57
CA ALA A 15 -17.35 7.11 5.75
C ALA A 15 -17.71 8.21 4.74
N GLN A 16 -17.89 7.87 3.46
CA GLN A 16 -18.31 8.84 2.42
C GLN A 16 -19.68 9.44 2.72
N LYS A 17 -20.68 8.61 3.03
CA LYS A 17 -22.04 9.05 3.35
C LYS A 17 -22.10 10.01 4.53
N ASN A 18 -21.28 9.77 5.55
CA ASN A 18 -21.26 10.55 6.79
C ASN A 18 -20.17 11.63 6.80
N ASN A 19 -19.50 11.87 5.68
CA ASN A 19 -18.39 12.83 5.55
C ASN A 19 -17.30 12.63 6.63
N ARG A 20 -17.00 11.35 6.94
CA ARG A 20 -15.94 10.96 7.89
C ARG A 20 -14.63 10.74 7.15
N ARG A 21 -13.53 10.81 7.89
CA ARG A 21 -12.20 10.56 7.37
C ARG A 21 -11.84 9.09 7.59
N LEU A 22 -11.43 8.41 6.51
CA LEU A 22 -11.01 7.02 6.54
C LEU A 22 -9.67 6.85 5.82
N LEU A 23 -8.76 6.12 6.44
CA LEU A 23 -7.50 5.68 5.87
C LEU A 23 -7.47 4.15 5.81
N LEU A 24 -7.46 3.59 4.61
CA LEU A 24 -7.19 2.17 4.39
C LEU A 24 -5.71 1.97 4.09
N VAL A 25 -5.04 1.16 4.89
CA VAL A 25 -3.63 0.80 4.69
C VAL A 25 -3.54 -0.65 4.25
N ILE A 26 -3.01 -0.90 3.07
CA ILE A 26 -2.90 -2.24 2.47
C ILE A 26 -1.43 -2.63 2.40
N ASP A 27 -1.02 -3.57 3.25
CA ASP A 27 0.31 -4.18 3.22
C ASP A 27 0.23 -5.63 2.76
N GLY A 28 1.34 -6.30 2.56
CA GLY A 28 1.40 -7.72 2.19
C GLY A 28 2.41 -8.02 1.10
N LYS A 29 2.46 -9.30 0.72
CA LYS A 29 3.47 -9.83 -0.21
C LYS A 29 3.40 -9.20 -1.60
N CYS A 30 4.55 -9.02 -2.26
CA CYS A 30 4.58 -8.65 -3.67
C CYS A 30 3.83 -9.69 -4.51
N GLY A 31 3.11 -9.24 -5.54
CA GLY A 31 2.26 -10.12 -6.37
C GLY A 31 0.91 -10.52 -5.73
N SER A 32 0.59 -10.09 -4.50
CA SER A 32 -0.70 -10.40 -3.85
C SER A 32 -1.90 -9.63 -4.41
N GLY A 33 -1.69 -8.59 -5.24
CA GLY A 33 -2.79 -7.83 -5.85
C GLY A 33 -3.15 -6.53 -5.16
N LYS A 34 -2.34 -6.03 -4.22
CA LYS A 34 -2.54 -4.76 -3.49
C LYS A 34 -2.84 -3.59 -4.43
N THR A 35 -1.98 -3.38 -5.42
CA THR A 35 -2.13 -2.29 -6.39
C THR A 35 -3.44 -2.43 -7.18
N THR A 36 -3.78 -3.64 -7.63
CA THR A 36 -5.05 -3.88 -8.32
C THR A 36 -6.26 -3.55 -7.46
N LEU A 37 -6.24 -3.95 -6.19
CA LEU A 37 -7.32 -3.64 -5.24
C LEU A 37 -7.41 -2.13 -5.01
N SER A 38 -6.30 -1.47 -4.73
CA SER A 38 -6.29 -0.04 -4.43
C SER A 38 -6.71 0.83 -5.61
N GLU A 39 -6.29 0.48 -6.83
CA GLU A 39 -6.72 1.15 -8.06
C GLU A 39 -8.23 1.04 -8.26
N ARG A 40 -8.80 -0.16 -8.08
CA ARG A 40 -10.26 -0.36 -8.17
C ARG A 40 -11.04 0.42 -7.11
N LEU A 41 -10.52 0.48 -5.90
CA LEU A 41 -11.11 1.32 -4.85
C LEU A 41 -11.06 2.80 -5.24
N GLY A 42 -9.94 3.25 -5.82
CA GLY A 42 -9.79 4.60 -6.35
C GLY A 42 -10.83 4.92 -7.44
N GLU A 43 -10.99 4.01 -8.41
CA GLU A 43 -11.95 4.14 -9.50
C GLU A 43 -13.41 4.14 -9.01
N ARG A 44 -13.77 3.20 -8.12
CA ARG A 44 -15.15 3.03 -7.64
C ARG A 44 -15.59 4.14 -6.67
N TYR A 45 -14.71 4.53 -5.76
CA TYR A 45 -15.06 5.44 -4.65
C TYR A 45 -14.46 6.85 -4.77
N GLY A 46 -13.67 7.10 -5.80
CA GLY A 46 -13.02 8.41 -5.99
C GLY A 46 -12.04 8.77 -4.88
N CYS A 47 -11.46 7.77 -4.20
CA CYS A 47 -10.48 7.99 -3.15
C CYS A 47 -9.06 8.18 -3.72
N ASN A 48 -8.20 8.88 -2.99
CA ASN A 48 -6.79 8.95 -3.35
C ASN A 48 -6.09 7.63 -3.02
N VAL A 49 -5.17 7.23 -3.88
CA VAL A 49 -4.29 6.07 -3.68
C VAL A 49 -2.85 6.56 -3.65
N PHE A 50 -2.10 6.17 -2.61
CA PHE A 50 -0.70 6.47 -2.42
C PHE A 50 0.09 5.17 -2.39
N HIS A 51 1.10 5.07 -3.25
CA HIS A 51 1.97 3.91 -3.35
C HIS A 51 3.23 4.13 -2.53
N ILE A 52 3.49 3.28 -1.53
CA ILE A 52 4.72 3.37 -0.73
C ILE A 52 5.97 3.17 -1.61
N ASP A 53 5.82 2.44 -2.70
CA ASP A 53 6.89 2.18 -3.67
C ASP A 53 7.39 3.46 -4.38
N ASP A 54 6.61 4.54 -4.41
CA ASP A 54 7.01 5.86 -4.90
C ASP A 54 8.06 6.54 -3.99
N PHE A 55 8.33 5.95 -2.83
CA PHE A 55 9.19 6.52 -1.80
C PHE A 55 10.43 5.67 -1.52
N TYR A 56 10.87 4.86 -2.46
CA TYR A 56 12.15 4.17 -2.32
C TYR A 56 13.31 5.17 -2.16
N LEU A 57 14.28 4.79 -1.33
CA LEU A 57 15.54 5.52 -1.22
C LEU A 57 16.37 5.38 -2.51
N PRO A 58 16.93 6.48 -3.02
CA PRO A 58 17.97 6.42 -4.04
C PRO A 58 19.11 5.47 -3.65
N ILE A 59 19.70 4.77 -4.60
CA ILE A 59 20.78 3.80 -4.33
C ILE A 59 21.92 4.44 -3.54
N VAL A 60 22.26 5.69 -3.87
CA VAL A 60 23.33 6.44 -3.18
C VAL A 60 23.06 6.68 -1.67
N MET A 61 21.80 6.57 -1.24
CA MET A 61 21.39 6.72 0.15
C MET A 61 21.21 5.36 0.87
N GLN A 62 21.27 4.24 0.14
CA GLN A 62 21.10 2.90 0.69
C GLN A 62 22.42 2.41 1.31
N THR A 63 22.82 2.96 2.47
CA THR A 63 24.00 2.49 3.18
C THR A 63 23.79 1.09 3.76
N PRO A 64 24.86 0.32 4.05
CA PRO A 64 24.73 -0.99 4.66
C PRO A 64 23.96 -0.97 5.99
N GLU A 65 24.06 0.11 6.78
CA GLU A 65 23.37 0.29 8.06
C GLU A 65 21.86 0.43 7.83
N ILE A 66 21.46 1.31 6.90
CA ILE A 66 20.04 1.50 6.53
C ILE A 66 19.47 0.21 5.95
N MET A 67 20.24 -0.48 5.13
CA MET A 67 19.78 -1.71 4.48
C MET A 67 19.76 -2.94 5.41
N LYS A 68 20.28 -2.86 6.63
CA LYS A 68 20.06 -3.89 7.68
C LYS A 68 18.68 -3.78 8.32
N GLU A 69 18.10 -2.61 8.32
CA GLU A 69 16.74 -2.40 8.85
C GLU A 69 15.71 -3.04 7.93
N PRO A 70 14.82 -3.93 8.41
CA PRO A 70 13.73 -4.46 7.62
C PRO A 70 12.80 -3.32 7.17
N GLY A 71 12.68 -3.11 5.84
CA GLY A 71 11.96 -1.96 5.29
C GLY A 71 12.76 -0.66 5.17
N GLY A 72 14.05 -0.64 5.56
CA GLY A 72 14.92 0.54 5.50
C GLY A 72 15.19 1.09 4.09
N ASN A 73 14.71 0.41 3.06
CA ASN A 73 14.77 0.88 1.67
C ASN A 73 13.72 1.95 1.31
N ILE A 74 12.83 2.30 2.23
CA ILE A 74 11.80 3.34 2.06
C ILE A 74 12.25 4.64 2.72
N ASN A 75 12.00 5.76 2.09
CA ASN A 75 12.19 7.09 2.64
C ASN A 75 10.94 7.52 3.44
N TYR A 76 10.82 7.03 4.66
CA TYR A 76 9.67 7.32 5.54
C TYR A 76 9.56 8.81 5.86
N ASP A 77 10.67 9.52 6.05
CA ASP A 77 10.67 10.96 6.33
C ASP A 77 9.98 11.72 5.19
N ARG A 78 10.31 11.37 3.95
CA ARG A 78 9.70 11.96 2.78
C ARG A 78 8.21 11.58 2.66
N PHE A 79 7.86 10.33 2.91
CA PHE A 79 6.48 9.87 2.91
C PHE A 79 5.64 10.61 3.95
N ILE A 80 6.18 10.78 5.15
CA ILE A 80 5.51 11.52 6.22
C ILE A 80 5.32 12.99 5.83
N ALA A 81 6.36 13.64 5.33
CA ALA A 81 6.30 15.05 4.97
C ALA A 81 5.39 15.33 3.76
N GLU A 82 5.45 14.49 2.71
CA GLU A 82 4.73 14.73 1.45
C GLU A 82 3.31 14.15 1.45
N ILE A 83 3.03 13.10 2.21
CA ILE A 83 1.72 12.43 2.24
C ILE A 83 1.02 12.62 3.59
N MET A 84 1.63 12.14 4.68
CA MET A 84 0.93 12.08 5.96
C MET A 84 0.65 13.46 6.57
N ALA A 85 1.61 14.38 6.50
CA ALA A 85 1.43 15.72 7.05
C ALA A 85 0.31 16.50 6.31
N PRO A 86 0.25 16.58 4.96
CA PRO A 86 -0.88 17.17 4.25
C PRO A 86 -2.21 16.49 4.57
N LEU A 87 -2.27 15.16 4.62
CA LEU A 87 -3.49 14.43 4.99
C LEU A 87 -3.97 14.82 6.39
N THR A 88 -3.07 14.87 7.38
CA THR A 88 -3.41 15.26 8.75
C THR A 88 -3.95 16.68 8.80
N LEU A 89 -3.35 17.60 8.05
CA LEU A 89 -3.80 19.00 7.93
C LEU A 89 -5.04 19.18 7.04
N ASN A 90 -5.59 18.08 6.50
CA ASN A 90 -6.76 18.08 5.63
C ASN A 90 -6.57 18.98 4.39
N SER A 91 -5.38 18.94 3.80
CA SER A 91 -4.99 19.73 2.62
C SER A 91 -4.79 18.84 1.38
N ALA A 92 -4.60 19.47 0.22
CA ALA A 92 -4.20 18.78 -0.99
C ALA A 92 -2.79 18.19 -0.81
N VAL A 93 -2.56 17.04 -1.42
CA VAL A 93 -1.26 16.35 -1.38
C VAL A 93 -0.49 16.63 -2.67
N VAL A 94 0.77 16.99 -2.53
CA VAL A 94 1.69 17.16 -3.67
C VAL A 94 2.96 16.39 -3.36
N TYR A 95 3.31 15.43 -4.21
CA TYR A 95 4.53 14.62 -4.05
C TYR A 95 5.14 14.26 -5.40
N ARG A 96 6.34 13.71 -5.37
CA ARG A 96 7.05 13.26 -6.58
C ARG A 96 7.44 11.79 -6.44
N PRO A 97 6.87 10.87 -7.27
CA PRO A 97 7.28 9.48 -7.30
C PRO A 97 8.78 9.34 -7.61
N PHE A 98 9.46 8.43 -6.93
CA PHE A 98 10.84 8.09 -7.24
C PHE A 98 10.90 6.88 -8.17
N LEU A 99 11.41 7.08 -9.37
CA LEU A 99 11.55 6.05 -10.38
C LEU A 99 12.85 5.25 -10.15
N CYS A 100 12.73 4.13 -9.43
CA CYS A 100 13.88 3.30 -9.01
C CYS A 100 14.79 2.87 -10.16
N MET A 101 14.21 2.52 -11.32
CA MET A 101 14.98 2.08 -12.48
C MET A 101 15.80 3.20 -13.10
N GLU A 102 15.29 4.43 -13.03
CA GLU A 102 15.89 5.61 -13.63
C GLU A 102 16.68 6.44 -12.61
N GLN A 103 16.59 6.08 -11.33
CA GLN A 103 17.22 6.78 -10.21
C GLN A 103 16.94 8.29 -10.21
N LYS A 104 15.70 8.67 -10.55
CA LYS A 104 15.24 10.06 -10.62
C LYS A 104 13.82 10.23 -10.12
N TYR A 105 13.46 11.46 -9.80
CA TYR A 105 12.08 11.80 -9.48
C TYR A 105 11.25 12.03 -10.74
N ALA A 106 10.04 11.50 -10.77
CA ALA A 106 9.03 11.80 -11.77
C ALA A 106 8.52 13.24 -11.65
N PRO A 107 7.75 13.74 -12.62
CA PRO A 107 6.94 14.95 -12.47
C PRO A 107 6.07 14.87 -11.22
N GLY A 108 5.76 16.02 -10.62
CA GLY A 108 4.93 16.10 -9.42
C GLY A 108 3.51 15.62 -9.69
N VAL A 109 2.97 14.88 -8.72
CA VAL A 109 1.58 14.46 -8.66
C VAL A 109 0.86 15.37 -7.67
N SER A 110 -0.30 15.93 -8.06
CA SER A 110 -1.13 16.75 -7.20
C SER A 110 -2.50 16.11 -7.07
N LEU A 111 -2.86 15.76 -5.84
CA LEU A 111 -4.12 15.10 -5.50
C LEU A 111 -4.98 16.02 -4.63
N LYS A 112 -6.24 16.14 -5.00
CA LYS A 112 -7.23 16.93 -4.24
C LYS A 112 -7.53 16.22 -2.91
N ARG A 113 -8.00 17.00 -1.96
CA ARG A 113 -8.48 16.48 -0.69
C ARG A 113 -9.67 15.54 -0.89
N THR A 114 -9.63 14.36 -0.27
CA THR A 114 -10.74 13.42 -0.15
C THR A 114 -10.93 12.97 1.30
N GLY A 115 -12.14 12.54 1.66
CA GLY A 115 -12.41 11.97 2.98
C GLY A 115 -11.85 10.56 3.14
N VAL A 116 -11.78 9.79 2.04
CA VAL A 116 -11.25 8.42 2.02
C VAL A 116 -9.93 8.40 1.26
N ASN A 117 -8.93 7.77 1.86
CA ASN A 117 -7.61 7.64 1.26
C ASN A 117 -7.10 6.20 1.44
N VAL A 118 -6.31 5.72 0.50
CA VAL A 118 -5.67 4.41 0.52
C VAL A 118 -4.16 4.58 0.46
N ILE A 119 -3.43 3.91 1.34
CA ILE A 119 -1.98 3.73 1.25
C ILE A 119 -1.74 2.25 0.93
N GLU A 120 -0.98 1.95 -0.11
CA GLU A 120 -0.71 0.57 -0.47
C GLU A 120 0.77 0.31 -0.73
N GLY A 121 1.17 -0.92 -0.50
CA GLY A 121 2.49 -1.46 -0.84
C GLY A 121 3.11 -2.22 0.33
N THR A 122 4.09 -3.05 0.02
CA THR A 122 4.93 -3.68 1.04
C THR A 122 5.66 -2.58 1.81
N TYR A 123 5.67 -2.65 3.14
CA TYR A 123 6.19 -1.66 4.11
C TYR A 123 5.20 -0.54 4.51
N SER A 124 3.96 -0.56 4.06
CA SER A 124 2.94 0.42 4.48
C SER A 124 2.59 0.35 5.97
N CYS A 125 2.77 -0.82 6.60
CA CYS A 125 2.59 -1.03 8.04
C CYS A 125 3.92 -1.05 8.82
N HIS A 126 4.97 -0.37 8.34
CA HIS A 126 6.22 -0.25 9.09
C HIS A 126 6.01 0.48 10.43
N PRO A 127 6.73 0.12 11.53
CA PRO A 127 6.55 0.73 12.85
C PRO A 127 6.54 2.26 12.84
N VAL A 128 7.40 2.89 12.07
CA VAL A 128 7.44 4.36 11.91
C VAL A 128 6.09 4.91 11.44
N LEU A 129 5.41 4.25 10.50
CA LEU A 129 4.10 4.68 10.01
C LEU A 129 2.96 4.31 10.97
N ARG A 130 3.07 3.16 11.68
CA ARG A 130 2.10 2.77 12.71
C ARG A 130 1.97 3.84 13.80
N GLU A 131 3.11 4.44 14.21
CA GLU A 131 3.10 5.54 15.18
C GLU A 131 2.36 6.79 14.67
N ILE A 132 2.42 7.05 13.37
CA ILE A 132 1.66 8.15 12.75
C ILE A 132 0.18 7.80 12.68
N TYR A 133 -0.16 6.58 12.24
CA TYR A 133 -1.56 6.12 12.17
C TYR A 133 -2.25 6.16 13.54
N ALA A 134 -1.57 5.76 14.59
CA ALA A 134 -2.09 5.81 15.96
C ALA A 134 -2.43 7.23 16.46
N LYS A 135 -1.85 8.27 15.84
CA LYS A 135 -2.12 9.68 16.16
C LYS A 135 -3.29 10.28 15.37
N LEU A 136 -3.86 9.56 14.42
CA LEU A 136 -4.99 10.00 13.61
C LEU A 136 -6.32 9.79 14.35
N THR A 137 -6.53 10.49 15.46
CA THR A 137 -7.67 10.28 16.37
C THR A 137 -9.03 10.63 15.79
N ASP A 138 -9.08 11.44 14.74
CA ASP A 138 -10.29 11.84 14.00
C ASP A 138 -10.49 11.05 12.69
N TRP A 139 -9.66 10.02 12.47
CA TRP A 139 -9.75 9.11 11.34
C TRP A 139 -10.18 7.71 11.77
N GLU A 140 -10.93 7.07 10.92
CA GLU A 140 -11.07 5.62 10.94
C GLU A 140 -9.88 5.03 10.17
N VAL A 141 -8.97 4.36 10.85
CA VAL A 141 -7.83 3.67 10.23
C VAL A 141 -8.16 2.18 10.15
N ILE A 142 -8.02 1.62 8.97
CA ILE A 142 -8.22 0.19 8.69
C ILE A 142 -6.94 -0.35 8.10
N THR A 143 -6.43 -1.44 8.64
CA THR A 143 -5.22 -2.10 8.14
C THR A 143 -5.57 -3.47 7.55
N LEU A 144 -5.08 -3.74 6.35
CA LEU A 144 -5.34 -4.97 5.60
C LEU A 144 -4.01 -5.61 5.17
N PHE A 145 -3.82 -6.89 5.51
CA PHE A 145 -2.73 -7.69 4.99
C PHE A 145 -3.19 -8.54 3.82
N MET A 146 -2.55 -8.39 2.66
CA MET A 146 -2.82 -9.23 1.48
C MET A 146 -1.76 -10.30 1.34
N ASP A 147 -2.17 -11.55 1.58
CA ASP A 147 -1.32 -12.72 1.47
C ASP A 147 -1.45 -13.43 0.12
N ILE A 148 -0.45 -14.17 -0.26
CA ILE A 148 -0.43 -15.08 -1.40
C ILE A 148 0.55 -16.22 -1.09
N ASP A 149 0.22 -17.45 -1.50
CA ASP A 149 1.17 -18.54 -1.33
C ASP A 149 2.42 -18.35 -2.20
N ASP A 150 3.51 -18.97 -1.77
CA ASP A 150 4.83 -18.75 -2.35
C ASP A 150 4.93 -19.15 -3.84
N ARG A 151 4.17 -20.14 -4.28
CA ARG A 151 4.16 -20.56 -5.68
C ARG A 151 3.49 -19.49 -6.55
N ASN A 152 2.27 -19.11 -6.19
CA ASN A 152 1.52 -18.09 -6.92
C ASN A 152 2.21 -16.73 -6.86
N GLN A 153 2.85 -16.38 -5.73
CA GLN A 153 3.70 -15.20 -5.64
C GLN A 153 4.79 -15.19 -6.70
N ARG A 154 5.58 -16.26 -6.78
CA ARG A 154 6.67 -16.40 -7.76
C ARG A 154 6.15 -16.33 -9.19
N ASP A 155 5.09 -17.06 -9.51
CA ASP A 155 4.50 -17.11 -10.84
C ASP A 155 3.97 -15.74 -11.28
N ARG A 156 3.26 -15.02 -10.42
CA ARG A 156 2.76 -13.67 -10.71
C ARG A 156 3.88 -12.63 -10.85
N VAL A 157 4.86 -12.66 -9.96
CA VAL A 157 6.01 -11.74 -10.05
C VAL A 157 6.80 -12.02 -11.32
N ARG A 158 7.10 -13.30 -11.62
CA ARG A 158 7.80 -13.68 -12.85
C ARG A 158 7.06 -13.23 -14.10
N GLY A 159 5.75 -13.46 -14.18
CA GLY A 159 4.91 -13.02 -15.29
C GLY A 159 4.90 -11.50 -15.49
N ARG A 160 4.96 -10.73 -14.38
CA ARG A 160 4.96 -9.26 -14.42
C ARG A 160 6.31 -8.66 -14.86
N VAL A 161 7.41 -9.19 -14.36
CA VAL A 161 8.74 -8.55 -14.53
C VAL A 161 9.64 -9.25 -15.55
N GLY A 162 9.29 -10.46 -15.99
CA GLY A 162 10.10 -11.31 -16.85
C GLY A 162 11.22 -12.03 -16.12
N GLU A 163 11.76 -13.09 -16.71
CA GLU A 163 12.72 -14.02 -16.09
C GLU A 163 13.98 -13.35 -15.55
N LEU A 164 14.57 -12.44 -16.31
CA LEU A 164 15.82 -11.77 -15.92
C LEU A 164 15.66 -10.91 -14.65
N ARG A 165 14.54 -10.21 -14.53
CA ARG A 165 14.26 -9.39 -13.34
C ARG A 165 13.72 -10.22 -12.18
N PHE A 166 13.05 -11.33 -12.46
CA PHE A 166 12.53 -12.20 -11.45
C PHE A 166 13.63 -12.72 -10.53
N LYS A 167 14.81 -13.01 -11.06
CA LYS A 167 15.95 -13.41 -10.23
C LYS A 167 16.28 -12.40 -9.14
N LEU A 168 16.22 -11.10 -9.43
CA LEU A 168 16.42 -10.06 -8.41
C LEU A 168 15.32 -10.07 -7.34
N PHE A 169 14.08 -10.36 -7.73
CA PHE A 169 12.98 -10.51 -6.75
C PHE A 169 13.20 -11.73 -5.87
N GLU A 170 13.58 -12.85 -6.46
CA GLU A 170 13.83 -14.11 -5.76
C GLU A 170 15.01 -14.02 -4.79
N ASP A 171 16.12 -13.41 -5.22
CA ASP A 171 17.37 -13.37 -4.44
C ASP A 171 17.38 -12.21 -3.41
N LYS A 172 16.64 -11.15 -3.62
CA LYS A 172 16.71 -9.94 -2.78
C LYS A 172 15.35 -9.52 -2.21
N TRP A 173 14.34 -9.25 -3.05
CA TRP A 173 13.13 -8.55 -2.58
C TRP A 173 12.18 -9.45 -1.80
N ILE A 174 11.92 -10.68 -2.27
CA ILE A 174 11.08 -11.66 -1.54
C ILE A 174 11.69 -12.02 -0.18
N PRO A 175 13.00 -12.32 -0.03
CA PRO A 175 13.60 -12.50 1.28
C PRO A 175 13.45 -11.30 2.21
N ARG A 176 13.64 -10.07 1.69
CA ARG A 176 13.54 -8.84 2.50
C ARG A 176 12.11 -8.55 2.97
N GLU A 177 11.10 -8.80 2.15
CA GLU A 177 9.71 -8.63 2.59
C GLU A 177 9.34 -9.66 3.67
N ARG A 178 9.84 -10.91 3.58
CA ARG A 178 9.66 -11.93 4.62
C ARG A 178 10.31 -11.54 5.93
N GLU A 179 11.54 -11.01 5.87
CA GLU A 179 12.24 -10.48 7.04
C GLU A 179 11.42 -9.36 7.70
N TYR A 180 10.91 -8.41 6.91
CA TYR A 180 10.05 -7.32 7.37
C TYR A 180 8.76 -7.82 8.03
N PHE A 181 8.05 -8.74 7.40
CA PHE A 181 6.82 -9.29 7.97
C PHE A 181 7.06 -9.99 9.29
N SER A 182 8.15 -10.76 9.38
CA SER A 182 8.52 -11.47 10.60
C SER A 182 9.01 -10.53 11.70
N ALA A 183 9.91 -9.58 11.37
CA ALA A 183 10.50 -8.67 12.36
C ALA A 183 9.45 -7.80 13.06
N TYR A 184 8.40 -7.41 12.34
CA TYR A 184 7.40 -6.48 12.85
C TYR A 184 6.01 -7.08 13.01
N SER A 185 5.85 -8.41 12.90
CA SER A 185 4.56 -9.10 13.04
C SER A 185 3.46 -8.38 12.23
N VAL A 186 3.74 -8.11 10.95
CA VAL A 186 2.90 -7.21 10.14
C VAL A 186 1.50 -7.77 9.94
N ARG A 187 1.39 -9.08 9.73
CA ARG A 187 0.11 -9.75 9.54
C ARG A 187 -0.77 -9.68 10.80
N GLU A 188 -0.17 -9.88 11.96
CA GLU A 188 -0.82 -9.86 13.27
C GLU A 188 -1.21 -8.43 13.68
N TYR A 189 -0.49 -7.43 13.20
CA TYR A 189 -0.81 -6.02 13.40
C TYR A 189 -2.06 -5.61 12.62
N CYS A 190 -2.28 -6.16 11.43
CA CYS A 190 -3.39 -5.75 10.56
C CYS A 190 -4.74 -6.23 11.10
N ASP A 191 -5.76 -5.35 11.02
CA ASP A 191 -7.15 -5.66 11.42
C ASP A 191 -7.74 -6.81 10.63
N TYR A 192 -7.34 -6.91 9.36
CA TYR A 192 -7.84 -7.92 8.42
C TYR A 192 -6.70 -8.58 7.65
N SER A 193 -6.94 -9.82 7.23
CA SER A 193 -6.07 -10.53 6.30
C SER A 193 -6.92 -11.22 5.23
N ILE A 194 -6.55 -11.06 3.95
CA ILE A 194 -7.22 -11.74 2.83
C ILE A 194 -6.19 -12.42 1.94
N SER A 195 -6.64 -13.43 1.19
CA SER A 195 -5.84 -14.03 0.12
C SER A 195 -5.91 -13.16 -1.13
N GLY A 196 -4.78 -12.84 -1.73
CA GLY A 196 -4.70 -12.20 -3.04
C GLY A 196 -5.20 -13.07 -4.21
N MET A 197 -5.60 -14.32 -3.92
CA MET A 197 -6.28 -15.22 -4.85
C MET A 197 -7.81 -15.18 -4.68
N ASP A 198 -8.32 -14.32 -3.79
CA ASP A 198 -9.76 -14.17 -3.58
C ASP A 198 -10.40 -13.50 -4.81
N ASP A 199 -11.29 -14.23 -5.47
CA ASP A 199 -11.99 -13.78 -6.69
C ASP A 199 -12.87 -12.55 -6.42
N SER A 200 -13.29 -12.31 -5.17
CA SER A 200 -14.07 -11.11 -4.81
C SER A 200 -13.37 -9.80 -5.16
N ILE A 201 -12.02 -9.80 -5.20
CA ILE A 201 -11.23 -8.66 -5.68
C ILE A 201 -11.51 -8.38 -7.17
N LEU A 202 -11.87 -9.39 -7.95
CA LEU A 202 -12.18 -9.27 -9.38
C LEU A 202 -13.54 -8.65 -9.63
N PHE A 203 -14.53 -8.90 -8.77
CA PHE A 203 -15.92 -8.45 -8.94
C PHE A 203 -16.16 -6.97 -8.61
N LEU A 204 -15.19 -6.25 -8.08
CA LEU A 204 -15.31 -4.78 -7.89
C LEU A 204 -15.53 -4.01 -9.22
N ARG A 205 -15.42 -4.67 -10.38
CA ARG A 205 -15.64 -4.05 -11.70
C ARG A 205 -17.08 -4.09 -12.20
N GLU A 206 -17.93 -5.03 -11.73
CA GLU A 206 -19.16 -5.37 -12.45
C GLU A 206 -20.39 -4.57 -12.04
N ASP A 207 -20.39 -3.91 -10.87
CA ASP A 207 -21.58 -3.20 -10.39
C ASP A 207 -21.70 -1.74 -10.89
N GLY A 208 -20.89 -1.34 -11.85
CA GLY A 208 -20.84 0.05 -12.36
C GLY A 208 -21.41 0.27 -13.76
N ASN A 209 -21.96 -0.75 -14.44
CA ASN A 209 -22.39 -0.60 -15.84
C ASN A 209 -23.73 -1.30 -16.13
N GLU A 210 -24.76 -0.99 -15.35
CA GLU A 210 -26.15 -1.17 -15.74
C GLU A 210 -26.92 0.11 -15.38
N ALA A 211 -26.89 1.07 -16.29
CA ALA A 211 -27.95 2.07 -16.49
C ALA A 211 -27.75 2.78 -17.84
#